data_7a8fd77a59b409eee5bc2daaf522fe1f
#
_entry.id   7a8fd77a59b409eee5bc2daaf522fe1f
#
_cell.length_a   1.000
_cell.length_b   1.000
_cell.length_c   1.000
_cell.angle_alpha   90.00
_cell.angle_beta   90.00
_cell.angle_gamma   90.00
#
_symmetry.space_group_name_H-M   'P 1'
#
loop_
_entity.id
_entity.type
_entity.pdbx_description
1 polymer ?
#
loop_
_entity_poly.entity_id
_entity_poly.type
_entity_poly.pdbx_seq_one_letter_code
_entity_poly.pdbx_strand_id
1 'polypeptide(L)'
;MLKQRTLKTVIRASGVGLHGGVKVNMTLRPAAPDTGIVFRRVDLPEPLDIPAKAFMVGDTRMCSCLEKDGVKVGTIEHLMSALAGLGIDNAWIDLDAPEVPILDGSAAPFVFLIQSAGIEEQNAAKKFIRVTKPVEVRDGDKWARFEPYEGYRLAFSIVFKHPAIDKSAQKAEIDFAEQSYTREVSRARTFGFMQEVEYLRENGLALGGGLENAIVLDEFRVLNQDGLRYGDEFVKHKILDAIGDLYLLGHPLLAAYSSHKGGHAMNNQLARALLEQQDCWEIATFEEAEHAPSGVTRWLAQAAAA
;
A
#
# COMPACT_ATOMS: atom_id res chain seq x y z
N MET A 1 25.45 7.08 5.82
CA MET A 1 24.27 6.45 6.47
C MET A 1 23.07 6.64 5.58
N LEU A 2 22.31 5.59 5.35
CA LEU A 2 20.96 5.74 4.76
C LEU A 2 20.05 6.42 5.76
N LYS A 3 19.37 7.49 5.34
CA LYS A 3 18.59 8.37 6.22
C LYS A 3 17.09 8.11 6.09
N GLN A 4 16.39 8.34 7.20
CA GLN A 4 14.94 8.43 7.19
C GLN A 4 14.46 9.59 6.33
N ARG A 5 13.23 9.51 5.84
CA ARG A 5 12.59 10.49 4.97
C ARG A 5 11.22 10.91 5.48
N THR A 6 10.92 12.17 5.29
CA THR A 6 9.60 12.75 5.52
C THR A 6 9.22 13.68 4.36
N LEU A 7 8.03 14.27 4.38
CA LEU A 7 7.65 15.32 3.45
C LEU A 7 8.39 16.62 3.80
N LYS A 8 8.75 17.40 2.79
CA LYS A 8 9.36 18.72 2.99
C LYS A 8 8.35 19.78 3.40
N THR A 9 7.14 19.73 2.81
CA THR A 9 6.06 20.67 3.08
C THR A 9 4.73 19.97 3.28
N VAL A 10 3.75 20.72 3.80
CA VAL A 10 2.36 20.25 3.93
C VAL A 10 1.68 20.25 2.58
N ILE A 11 0.92 19.18 2.26
CA ILE A 11 0.09 19.14 1.07
C ILE A 11 -1.31 18.64 1.40
N ARG A 12 -2.31 19.11 0.63
CA ARG A 12 -3.72 18.78 0.85
C ARG A 12 -4.35 18.22 -0.42
N ALA A 13 -5.28 17.31 -0.23
CA ALA A 13 -6.14 16.79 -1.28
C ALA A 13 -7.55 16.59 -0.75
N SER A 14 -8.53 16.68 -1.63
CA SER A 14 -9.93 16.35 -1.33
C SER A 14 -10.42 15.31 -2.33
N GLY A 15 -11.28 14.42 -1.88
CA GLY A 15 -11.88 13.39 -2.72
C GLY A 15 -13.07 12.74 -2.03
N VAL A 16 -13.41 11.56 -2.45
CA VAL A 16 -14.46 10.73 -1.83
C VAL A 16 -13.88 9.40 -1.37
N GLY A 17 -14.42 8.85 -0.29
CA GLY A 17 -14.12 7.49 0.13
C GLY A 17 -14.75 6.49 -0.84
N LEU A 18 -14.02 5.43 -1.19
CA LEU A 18 -14.52 4.40 -2.11
C LEU A 18 -15.75 3.68 -1.56
N HIS A 19 -15.69 3.29 -0.30
CA HIS A 19 -16.75 2.50 0.33
C HIS A 19 -17.84 3.38 0.92
N GLY A 20 -17.47 4.38 1.70
CA GLY A 20 -18.44 5.26 2.36
C GLY A 20 -19.09 6.29 1.45
N GLY A 21 -18.51 6.63 0.29
CA GLY A 21 -18.99 7.66 -0.63
C GLY A 21 -18.99 9.06 -0.04
N VAL A 22 -18.36 9.27 1.13
CA VAL A 22 -18.33 10.54 1.84
C VAL A 22 -17.14 11.36 1.35
N LYS A 23 -17.36 12.67 1.21
CA LYS A 23 -16.27 13.60 0.93
C LYS A 23 -15.27 13.61 2.08
N VAL A 24 -13.99 13.58 1.74
CA VAL A 24 -12.89 13.63 2.70
C VAL A 24 -11.85 14.64 2.27
N ASN A 25 -11.37 15.43 3.23
CA ASN A 25 -10.20 16.28 3.08
C ASN A 25 -9.04 15.62 3.82
N MET A 26 -7.96 15.42 3.10
CA MET A 26 -6.73 14.80 3.60
C MET A 26 -5.61 15.84 3.60
N THR A 27 -4.84 15.87 4.69
CA THR A 27 -3.62 16.69 4.79
C THR A 27 -2.45 15.79 5.14
N LEU A 28 -1.45 15.75 4.28
CA LEU A 28 -0.18 15.09 4.56
C LEU A 28 0.79 16.13 5.13
N ARG A 29 1.42 15.83 6.26
CA ARG A 29 2.34 16.72 6.98
C ARG A 29 3.66 16.03 7.27
N PRO A 30 4.79 16.78 7.28
CA PRO A 30 6.05 16.30 7.81
C PRO A 30 5.89 15.77 9.23
N ALA A 31 6.73 14.79 9.60
CA ALA A 31 6.81 14.27 10.96
C ALA A 31 8.27 14.16 11.40
N ALA A 32 8.51 14.20 12.71
CA ALA A 32 9.84 14.02 13.29
C ALA A 32 10.42 12.60 13.00
N PRO A 33 11.73 12.42 13.05
CA PRO A 33 12.33 11.10 12.97
C PRO A 33 11.69 10.11 13.96
N ASP A 34 11.59 8.85 13.55
CA ASP A 34 11.03 7.74 14.33
C ASP A 34 9.53 7.88 14.70
N THR A 35 8.82 8.83 14.12
CA THR A 35 7.36 8.94 14.27
C THR A 35 6.63 7.78 13.60
N GLY A 36 7.13 7.31 12.45
CA GLY A 36 6.41 6.40 11.56
C GLY A 36 5.29 7.10 10.80
N ILE A 37 4.38 6.31 10.24
CA ILE A 37 3.17 6.82 9.57
C ILE A 37 2.03 6.82 10.59
N VAL A 38 1.39 7.97 10.79
CA VAL A 38 0.31 8.13 11.77
C VAL A 38 -0.89 8.83 11.11
N PHE A 39 -2.02 8.16 11.14
CA PHE A 39 -3.30 8.73 10.75
C PHE A 39 -3.94 9.48 11.93
N ARG A 40 -4.50 10.64 11.66
CA ARG A 40 -5.20 11.46 12.66
C ARG A 40 -6.61 11.80 12.18
N ARG A 41 -7.62 11.38 12.95
CA ARG A 41 -9.01 11.78 12.73
C ARG A 41 -9.22 13.14 13.38
N VAL A 42 -9.35 14.17 12.54
CA VAL A 42 -9.47 15.58 12.98
C VAL A 42 -10.91 16.08 13.06
N ASP A 43 -11.87 15.27 12.62
CA ASP A 43 -13.31 15.54 12.69
C ASP A 43 -13.95 15.15 14.01
N LEU A 44 -13.20 14.50 14.88
CA LEU A 44 -13.66 14.11 16.21
C LEU A 44 -13.56 15.28 17.19
N PRO A 45 -14.39 15.34 18.26
CA PRO A 45 -14.28 16.37 19.31
C PRO A 45 -12.87 16.49 19.90
N GLU A 46 -12.21 15.35 20.07
CA GLU A 46 -10.77 15.25 20.36
C GLU A 46 -10.09 14.48 19.23
N PRO A 47 -9.11 15.06 18.52
CA PRO A 47 -8.41 14.36 17.48
C PRO A 47 -7.76 13.07 17.98
N LEU A 48 -7.90 11.98 17.23
CA LEU A 48 -7.39 10.67 17.60
C LEU A 48 -6.29 10.23 16.64
N ASP A 49 -5.15 9.84 17.22
CA ASP A 49 -4.00 9.32 16.48
C ASP A 49 -4.06 7.79 16.41
N ILE A 50 -3.94 7.26 15.19
CA ILE A 50 -3.94 5.84 14.89
C ILE A 50 -2.64 5.52 14.13
N PRO A 51 -1.64 4.93 14.78
CA PRO A 51 -0.42 4.51 14.10
C PRO A 51 -0.70 3.46 13.02
N ALA A 52 -0.10 3.62 11.84
CA ALA A 52 -0.20 2.66 10.75
C ALA A 52 0.66 1.42 11.06
N LYS A 53 0.10 0.50 11.82
CA LYS A 53 0.77 -0.74 12.25
C LYS A 53 -0.12 -1.96 12.04
N ALA A 54 0.52 -3.12 11.78
CA ALA A 54 -0.18 -4.37 11.49
C ALA A 54 -1.20 -4.77 12.58
N PHE A 55 -0.90 -4.53 13.86
CA PHE A 55 -1.79 -4.84 14.98
C PHE A 55 -2.95 -3.85 15.16
N MET A 56 -2.93 -2.72 14.43
CA MET A 56 -4.05 -1.77 14.41
C MET A 56 -5.08 -2.09 13.31
N VAL A 57 -4.81 -3.07 12.45
CA VAL A 57 -5.76 -3.49 11.42
C VAL A 57 -6.90 -4.28 12.05
N GLY A 58 -8.11 -3.83 11.83
CA GLY A 58 -9.35 -4.51 12.21
C GLY A 58 -10.01 -5.16 11.01
N ASP A 59 -10.88 -4.43 10.29
CA ASP A 59 -11.58 -4.94 9.12
C ASP A 59 -10.66 -4.99 7.89
N THR A 60 -10.73 -6.11 7.17
CA THR A 60 -9.97 -6.33 5.92
C THR A 60 -10.88 -6.69 4.74
N ARG A 61 -12.18 -6.48 4.88
CA ARG A 61 -13.14 -6.71 3.79
C ARG A 61 -13.03 -5.58 2.77
N MET A 62 -12.61 -5.93 1.57
CA MET A 62 -12.44 -5.03 0.42
C MET A 62 -11.36 -3.95 0.55
N CYS A 63 -10.82 -3.68 1.74
CA CYS A 63 -9.74 -2.72 2.01
C CYS A 63 -9.02 -3.06 3.32
N SER A 64 -7.89 -2.42 3.57
CA SER A 64 -7.27 -2.41 4.89
C SER A 64 -7.81 -1.24 5.71
N CYS A 65 -8.34 -1.56 6.91
CA CYS A 65 -8.91 -0.59 7.84
C CYS A 65 -8.16 -0.60 9.17
N LEU A 66 -7.64 0.54 9.58
CA LEU A 66 -7.08 0.73 10.92
C LEU A 66 -8.21 1.01 11.91
N GLU A 67 -8.11 0.44 13.11
CA GLU A 67 -9.09 0.63 14.17
C GLU A 67 -8.41 0.90 15.51
N LYS A 68 -8.89 1.90 16.23
CA LYS A 68 -8.46 2.22 17.58
C LYS A 68 -9.63 2.89 18.34
N ASP A 69 -9.94 2.40 19.54
CA ASP A 69 -10.97 2.97 20.42
C ASP A 69 -12.33 3.18 19.72
N GLY A 70 -12.71 2.27 18.82
CA GLY A 70 -13.94 2.33 18.04
C GLY A 70 -13.91 3.28 16.85
N VAL A 71 -12.79 3.98 16.62
CA VAL A 71 -12.58 4.88 15.48
C VAL A 71 -11.86 4.14 14.37
N LYS A 72 -12.29 4.37 13.12
CA LYS A 72 -11.78 3.70 11.92
C LYS A 72 -11.16 4.65 10.93
N VAL A 73 -10.16 4.14 10.19
CA VAL A 73 -9.63 4.73 8.94
C VAL A 73 -9.49 3.62 7.91
N GLY A 74 -10.37 3.62 6.92
CA GLY A 74 -10.40 2.61 5.84
C GLY A 74 -9.63 3.02 4.60
N THR A 75 -9.42 2.06 3.70
CA THR A 75 -8.83 2.20 2.36
C THR A 75 -7.44 2.87 2.40
N ILE A 76 -6.61 2.43 3.34
CA ILE A 76 -5.28 3.03 3.56
C ILE A 76 -4.22 2.51 2.59
N GLU A 77 -4.44 1.36 1.96
CA GLU A 77 -3.45 0.57 1.22
C GLU A 77 -2.80 1.32 0.06
N HIS A 78 -3.55 2.13 -0.70
CA HIS A 78 -2.99 2.87 -1.85
C HIS A 78 -2.07 4.01 -1.41
N LEU A 79 -2.45 4.76 -0.36
CA LEU A 79 -1.60 5.79 0.22
C LEU A 79 -0.36 5.18 0.89
N MET A 80 -0.55 4.10 1.67
CA MET A 80 0.56 3.37 2.28
C MET A 80 1.53 2.83 1.23
N SER A 81 1.00 2.33 0.09
CA SER A 81 1.80 1.88 -1.04
C SER A 81 2.65 3.01 -1.62
N ALA A 82 2.07 4.21 -1.81
CA ALA A 82 2.80 5.38 -2.30
C ALA A 82 3.91 5.81 -1.33
N LEU A 83 3.61 5.86 -0.03
CA LEU A 83 4.58 6.19 1.02
C LEU A 83 5.74 5.19 1.04
N ALA A 84 5.43 3.88 0.99
CA ALA A 84 6.41 2.82 0.90
C ALA A 84 7.27 2.95 -0.36
N GLY A 85 6.64 3.09 -1.53
CA GLY A 85 7.30 3.18 -2.82
C GLY A 85 8.25 4.37 -2.96
N LEU A 86 7.95 5.48 -2.28
CA LEU A 86 8.79 6.68 -2.22
C LEU A 86 9.74 6.71 -1.01
N GLY A 87 9.68 5.69 -0.17
CA GLY A 87 10.58 5.55 0.98
C GLY A 87 10.35 6.57 2.09
N ILE A 88 9.11 7.03 2.29
CA ILE A 88 8.72 7.95 3.37
C ILE A 88 8.57 7.17 4.67
N ASP A 89 9.41 7.45 5.64
CA ASP A 89 9.40 6.78 6.95
C ASP A 89 8.46 7.46 7.94
N ASN A 90 8.32 8.78 7.86
CA ASN A 90 7.62 9.57 8.87
C ASN A 90 6.66 10.56 8.22
N ALA A 91 5.38 10.46 8.54
CA ALA A 91 4.35 11.41 8.10
C ALA A 91 3.13 11.41 9.02
N TRP A 92 2.51 12.58 9.20
CA TRP A 92 1.18 12.74 9.73
C TRP A 92 0.17 12.80 8.60
N ILE A 93 -0.95 12.10 8.73
CA ILE A 93 -2.04 12.05 7.77
C ILE A 93 -3.32 12.46 8.47
N ASP A 94 -3.72 13.72 8.33
CA ASP A 94 -4.96 14.21 8.92
C ASP A 94 -6.13 13.93 7.97
N LEU A 95 -7.23 13.38 8.50
CA LEU A 95 -8.45 13.06 7.78
C LEU A 95 -9.66 13.60 8.55
N ASP A 96 -10.60 14.23 7.85
CA ASP A 96 -11.88 14.69 8.40
C ASP A 96 -13.05 13.71 8.12
N ALA A 97 -12.71 12.46 7.76
CA ALA A 97 -13.67 11.39 7.49
C ALA A 97 -13.02 10.01 7.76
N PRO A 98 -13.83 8.92 7.88
CA PRO A 98 -13.32 7.60 8.26
C PRO A 98 -12.63 6.81 7.14
N GLU A 99 -12.31 7.44 6.01
CA GLU A 99 -11.72 6.76 4.86
C GLU A 99 -10.74 7.67 4.12
N VAL A 100 -9.62 7.10 3.63
CA VAL A 100 -8.70 7.80 2.72
C VAL A 100 -9.40 8.03 1.37
N PRO A 101 -9.24 9.21 0.71
CA PRO A 101 -9.87 9.44 -0.58
C PRO A 101 -9.33 8.45 -1.62
N ILE A 102 -10.24 7.87 -2.42
CA ILE A 102 -9.87 6.88 -3.44
C ILE A 102 -9.11 7.50 -4.62
N LEU A 103 -9.33 8.79 -4.90
CA LEU A 103 -8.80 9.54 -6.03
C LEU A 103 -9.11 8.84 -7.37
N ASP A 104 -8.09 8.36 -8.10
CA ASP A 104 -8.28 7.65 -9.37
C ASP A 104 -8.29 6.12 -9.23
N GLY A 105 -8.26 5.62 -8.00
CA GLY A 105 -8.23 4.18 -7.71
C GLY A 105 -6.86 3.53 -7.75
N SER A 106 -5.79 4.32 -7.96
CA SER A 106 -4.40 3.87 -7.94
C SER A 106 -3.60 4.62 -6.86
N ALA A 107 -2.30 4.33 -6.75
CA ALA A 107 -1.39 5.09 -5.89
C ALA A 107 -0.77 6.31 -6.58
N ALA A 108 -0.92 6.47 -7.90
CA ALA A 108 -0.26 7.53 -8.66
C ALA A 108 -0.60 8.96 -8.20
N PRO A 109 -1.86 9.30 -7.88
CA PRO A 109 -2.15 10.64 -7.35
C PRO A 109 -1.47 10.92 -6.01
N PHE A 110 -1.33 9.91 -5.14
CA PHE A 110 -0.59 10.06 -3.89
C PHE A 110 0.91 10.26 -4.12
N VAL A 111 1.47 9.52 -5.09
CA VAL A 111 2.86 9.73 -5.54
C VAL A 111 3.05 11.17 -5.98
N PHE A 112 2.16 11.69 -6.83
CA PHE A 112 2.21 13.07 -7.30
C PHE A 112 2.13 14.09 -6.14
N LEU A 113 1.24 13.87 -5.17
CA LEU A 113 1.11 14.74 -3.99
C LEU A 113 2.40 14.74 -3.15
N ILE A 114 2.96 13.56 -2.85
CA ILE A 114 4.18 13.43 -2.05
C ILE A 114 5.36 14.10 -2.76
N GLN A 115 5.52 13.89 -4.07
CA GLN A 115 6.56 14.53 -4.87
C GLN A 115 6.37 16.05 -4.94
N SER A 116 5.13 16.53 -5.07
CA SER A 116 4.82 17.97 -5.05
C SER A 116 5.12 18.62 -3.70
N ALA A 117 4.91 17.90 -2.60
CA ALA A 117 5.31 18.35 -1.26
C ALA A 117 6.84 18.39 -1.10
N GLY A 118 7.56 17.62 -1.91
CA GLY A 118 8.98 17.37 -1.78
C GLY A 118 9.29 16.35 -0.67
N ILE A 119 10.42 15.68 -0.82
CA ILE A 119 10.94 14.70 0.14
C ILE A 119 12.17 15.27 0.82
N GLU A 120 12.25 15.14 2.15
CA GLU A 120 13.35 15.60 2.97
C GLU A 120 14.02 14.44 3.70
N GLU A 121 15.35 14.34 3.60
CA GLU A 121 16.12 13.40 4.40
C GLU A 121 16.37 13.95 5.80
N GLN A 122 16.13 13.10 6.80
CA GLN A 122 16.25 13.43 8.21
C GLN A 122 17.57 12.90 8.80
N ASN A 123 18.10 13.57 9.80
CA ASN A 123 19.34 13.14 10.45
C ASN A 123 19.09 11.98 11.44
N ALA A 124 18.57 10.88 10.92
CA ALA A 124 18.30 9.63 11.64
C ALA A 124 18.50 8.43 10.71
N ALA A 125 19.02 7.33 11.22
CA ALA A 125 19.25 6.12 10.44
C ALA A 125 17.94 5.50 9.97
N LYS A 126 17.84 5.21 8.67
CA LYS A 126 16.73 4.47 8.10
C LYS A 126 16.79 3.02 8.54
N LYS A 127 15.69 2.53 9.08
CA LYS A 127 15.55 1.17 9.58
C LYS A 127 14.85 0.31 8.54
N PHE A 128 15.29 -0.93 8.43
CA PHE A 128 14.68 -1.96 7.57
C PHE A 128 14.35 -3.18 8.41
N ILE A 129 13.27 -3.86 8.08
CA ILE A 129 13.01 -5.21 8.57
C ILE A 129 13.66 -6.18 7.59
N ARG A 130 14.74 -6.84 8.02
CA ARG A 130 15.38 -7.90 7.26
C ARG A 130 14.79 -9.23 7.68
N VAL A 131 14.18 -9.95 6.75
CA VAL A 131 13.73 -11.31 6.98
C VAL A 131 14.92 -12.26 6.91
N THR A 132 15.13 -13.05 7.96
CA THR A 132 16.27 -13.97 8.11
C THR A 132 15.88 -15.43 7.92
N LYS A 133 14.59 -15.77 8.10
CA LYS A 133 14.02 -17.10 7.89
C LYS A 133 12.67 -17.00 7.20
N PRO A 134 12.28 -18.02 6.42
CA PRO A 134 10.96 -18.04 5.78
C PRO A 134 9.83 -18.00 6.80
N VAL A 135 8.78 -17.22 6.48
CA VAL A 135 7.50 -17.16 7.22
C VAL A 135 6.38 -17.30 6.21
N GLU A 136 5.45 -18.21 6.43
CA GLU A 136 4.31 -18.48 5.53
C GLU A 136 3.01 -18.52 6.32
N VAL A 137 1.95 -18.00 5.72
CA VAL A 137 0.56 -18.18 6.14
C VAL A 137 -0.25 -18.81 5.01
N ARG A 138 -1.22 -19.66 5.35
CA ARG A 138 -1.99 -20.44 4.38
C ARG A 138 -3.44 -20.59 4.84
N ASP A 139 -4.36 -20.49 3.87
CA ASP A 139 -5.78 -20.78 4.04
C ASP A 139 -6.29 -21.52 2.79
N GLY A 140 -6.43 -22.84 2.89
CA GLY A 140 -6.73 -23.70 1.76
C GLY A 140 -5.65 -23.63 0.66
N ASP A 141 -6.05 -23.21 -0.54
CA ASP A 141 -5.15 -23.02 -1.68
C ASP A 141 -4.53 -21.61 -1.76
N LYS A 142 -4.96 -20.71 -0.86
CA LYS A 142 -4.41 -19.35 -0.75
C LYS A 142 -3.21 -19.36 0.17
N TRP A 143 -2.19 -18.59 -0.16
CA TRP A 143 -1.01 -18.46 0.69
C TRP A 143 -0.28 -17.13 0.45
N ALA A 144 0.47 -16.69 1.45
CA ALA A 144 1.43 -15.63 1.36
C ALA A 144 2.68 -15.97 2.18
N ARG A 145 3.85 -15.56 1.69
CA ARG A 145 5.15 -15.98 2.24
C ARG A 145 6.18 -14.87 2.14
N PHE A 146 7.02 -14.77 3.17
CA PHE A 146 8.30 -14.09 3.13
C PHE A 146 9.45 -15.08 3.04
N GLU A 147 10.47 -14.71 2.29
CA GLU A 147 11.77 -15.39 2.23
C GLU A 147 12.91 -14.37 2.38
N PRO A 148 14.07 -14.80 2.94
CA PRO A 148 15.25 -13.95 2.97
C PRO A 148 15.63 -13.47 1.55
N TYR A 149 15.89 -12.17 1.42
CA TYR A 149 16.32 -11.56 0.17
C TYR A 149 17.03 -10.23 0.45
N GLU A 150 18.17 -10.01 -0.22
CA GLU A 150 18.95 -8.76 -0.09
C GLU A 150 18.40 -7.67 -1.00
N GLY A 151 17.16 -7.24 -0.73
CA GLY A 151 16.41 -6.24 -1.49
C GLY A 151 14.93 -6.34 -1.17
N TYR A 152 14.08 -5.81 -2.05
CA TYR A 152 12.63 -5.96 -1.93
C TYR A 152 12.05 -6.43 -3.27
N ARG A 153 11.51 -7.64 -3.26
CA ARG A 153 10.89 -8.29 -4.40
C ARG A 153 9.52 -8.81 -4.04
N LEU A 154 8.55 -8.62 -4.92
CA LEU A 154 7.19 -9.13 -4.76
C LEU A 154 6.78 -9.94 -5.99
N ALA A 155 6.24 -11.14 -5.75
CA ALA A 155 5.60 -11.97 -6.75
C ALA A 155 4.15 -12.23 -6.35
N PHE A 156 3.21 -12.00 -7.24
CA PHE A 156 1.79 -12.21 -6.97
C PHE A 156 1.13 -13.02 -8.08
N SER A 157 0.24 -13.94 -7.71
CA SER A 157 -0.62 -14.64 -8.66
C SER A 157 -2.08 -14.55 -8.22
N ILE A 158 -2.92 -14.16 -9.17
CA ILE A 158 -4.37 -14.10 -9.03
C ILE A 158 -5.01 -15.23 -9.84
N VAL A 159 -6.24 -15.58 -9.50
CA VAL A 159 -7.05 -16.53 -10.29
C VAL A 159 -8.46 -16.00 -10.36
N PHE A 160 -8.77 -15.30 -11.44
CA PHE A 160 -10.12 -14.84 -11.77
C PHE A 160 -10.55 -15.50 -13.07
N LYS A 161 -11.71 -16.14 -13.05
CA LYS A 161 -12.35 -16.73 -14.25
C LYS A 161 -13.24 -15.67 -14.90
N HIS A 162 -12.63 -14.77 -15.68
CA HIS A 162 -13.33 -13.70 -16.35
C HIS A 162 -12.69 -13.42 -17.72
N PRO A 163 -13.46 -13.33 -18.83
CA PRO A 163 -12.90 -13.21 -20.19
C PRO A 163 -11.93 -12.05 -20.39
N ALA A 164 -12.14 -10.92 -19.72
CA ALA A 164 -11.24 -9.78 -19.80
C ALA A 164 -9.94 -10.00 -18.99
N ILE A 165 -10.01 -10.70 -17.85
CA ILE A 165 -8.85 -10.98 -16.99
C ILE A 165 -8.05 -12.17 -17.55
N ASP A 166 -8.72 -13.17 -18.16
CA ASP A 166 -8.07 -14.31 -18.80
C ASP A 166 -7.15 -13.90 -19.96
N LYS A 167 -7.42 -12.73 -20.57
CA LYS A 167 -6.56 -12.13 -21.62
C LYS A 167 -5.38 -11.33 -21.04
N SER A 168 -5.37 -11.07 -19.75
CA SER A 168 -4.33 -10.36 -19.02
C SER A 168 -3.41 -11.37 -18.33
N ALA A 169 -2.16 -10.98 -18.05
CA ALA A 169 -1.31 -11.78 -17.19
C ALA A 169 -1.87 -11.82 -15.76
N GLN A 170 -2.05 -13.02 -15.23
CA GLN A 170 -2.52 -13.24 -13.85
C GLN A 170 -1.37 -13.53 -12.88
N LYS A 171 -0.12 -13.35 -13.32
CA LYS A 171 1.09 -13.42 -12.50
C LYS A 171 2.00 -12.26 -12.85
N ALA A 172 2.57 -11.64 -11.84
CA ALA A 172 3.59 -10.60 -12.01
C ALA A 172 4.62 -10.70 -10.89
N GLU A 173 5.84 -10.28 -11.21
CA GLU A 173 6.94 -10.12 -10.28
C GLU A 173 7.56 -8.74 -10.45
N ILE A 174 7.83 -8.07 -9.35
CA ILE A 174 8.49 -6.77 -9.31
C ILE A 174 9.69 -6.86 -8.38
N ASP A 175 10.86 -6.60 -8.90
CA ASP A 175 12.08 -6.45 -8.12
C ASP A 175 12.50 -4.97 -8.13
N PHE A 176 12.46 -4.33 -6.97
CA PHE A 176 12.82 -2.91 -6.86
C PHE A 176 14.31 -2.64 -7.04
N ALA A 177 15.15 -3.68 -7.10
CA ALA A 177 16.52 -3.55 -7.57
C ALA A 177 16.62 -3.17 -9.05
N GLU A 178 15.63 -3.55 -9.86
CA GLU A 178 15.64 -3.38 -11.31
C GLU A 178 14.52 -2.47 -11.82
N GLN A 179 13.37 -2.45 -11.13
CA GLN A 179 12.14 -1.83 -11.60
C GLN A 179 11.73 -0.65 -10.73
N SER A 180 11.15 0.37 -11.36
CA SER A 180 10.66 1.57 -10.69
C SER A 180 9.22 1.38 -10.21
N TYR A 181 8.98 1.63 -8.92
CA TYR A 181 7.64 1.64 -8.34
C TYR A 181 6.68 2.57 -9.11
N THR A 182 7.14 3.78 -9.41
CA THR A 182 6.31 4.80 -10.09
C THR A 182 5.91 4.41 -11.51
N ARG A 183 6.77 3.69 -12.23
CA ARG A 183 6.49 3.25 -13.60
C ARG A 183 5.69 1.96 -13.65
N GLU A 184 6.09 0.98 -12.83
CA GLU A 184 5.62 -0.40 -12.97
C GLU A 184 4.38 -0.70 -12.12
N VAL A 185 4.16 0.03 -11.01
CA VAL A 185 3.15 -0.34 -10.02
C VAL A 185 2.17 0.77 -9.74
N SER A 186 2.63 2.00 -9.47
CA SER A 186 1.84 3.05 -8.83
C SER A 186 0.52 3.39 -9.56
N ARG A 187 0.44 3.19 -10.87
CA ARG A 187 -0.71 3.54 -11.70
C ARG A 187 -1.75 2.43 -11.84
N ALA A 188 -1.51 1.24 -11.27
CA ALA A 188 -2.46 0.13 -11.33
C ALA A 188 -3.71 0.45 -10.49
N ARG A 189 -4.88 0.46 -11.13
CA ARG A 189 -6.16 0.81 -10.50
C ARG A 189 -6.81 -0.40 -9.83
N THR A 190 -7.57 -0.12 -8.77
CA THR A 190 -8.51 -1.07 -8.21
C THR A 190 -9.57 -1.47 -9.24
N PHE A 191 -10.22 -2.60 -9.05
CA PHE A 191 -11.20 -3.12 -9.98
C PHE A 191 -12.38 -3.78 -9.26
N GLY A 192 -13.52 -3.82 -9.94
CA GLY A 192 -14.73 -4.45 -9.42
C GLY A 192 -15.64 -4.94 -10.55
N PHE A 193 -16.54 -5.84 -10.18
CA PHE A 193 -17.48 -6.47 -11.10
C PHE A 193 -18.87 -5.84 -10.94
N MET A 194 -19.49 -5.44 -12.06
CA MET A 194 -20.83 -4.83 -12.06
C MET A 194 -21.87 -5.71 -11.37
N GLN A 195 -21.74 -7.03 -11.50
CA GLN A 195 -22.65 -8.00 -10.87
C GLN A 195 -22.62 -7.94 -9.33
N GLU A 196 -21.51 -7.46 -8.74
CA GLU A 196 -21.34 -7.35 -7.29
C GLU A 196 -21.71 -5.96 -6.75
N VAL A 197 -21.87 -4.96 -7.64
CA VAL A 197 -22.09 -3.56 -7.24
C VAL A 197 -23.35 -3.38 -6.40
N GLU A 198 -24.46 -4.00 -6.80
CA GLU A 198 -25.74 -3.90 -6.07
C GLU A 198 -25.60 -4.49 -4.67
N TYR A 199 -25.05 -5.69 -4.57
CA TYR A 199 -24.78 -6.35 -3.29
C TYR A 199 -23.82 -5.54 -2.41
N LEU A 200 -22.74 -4.97 -2.98
CA LEU A 200 -21.81 -4.15 -2.24
C LEU A 200 -22.48 -2.89 -1.69
N ARG A 201 -23.30 -2.22 -2.50
CA ARG A 201 -24.04 -1.02 -2.07
C ARG A 201 -25.07 -1.30 -0.99
N GLU A 202 -25.80 -2.40 -1.07
CA GLU A 202 -26.72 -2.84 -0.03
C GLU A 202 -26.00 -3.09 1.31
N ASN A 203 -24.72 -3.46 1.26
CA ASN A 203 -23.89 -3.65 2.45
C ASN A 203 -23.07 -2.40 2.83
N GLY A 204 -23.37 -1.22 2.25
CA GLY A 204 -22.69 0.03 2.57
C GLY A 204 -21.25 0.11 2.04
N LEU A 205 -20.93 -0.66 0.99
CA LEU A 205 -19.62 -0.68 0.34
C LEU A 205 -19.75 -0.13 -1.10
N ALA A 206 -18.61 0.33 -1.64
CA ALA A 206 -18.49 0.86 -3.00
C ALA A 206 -19.48 2.01 -3.33
N LEU A 207 -19.93 2.77 -2.31
CA LEU A 207 -20.88 3.87 -2.50
C LEU A 207 -20.29 5.03 -3.30
N GLY A 208 -18.97 5.24 -3.22
CA GLY A 208 -18.20 6.23 -3.98
C GLY A 208 -17.51 5.65 -5.22
N GLY A 209 -17.71 4.37 -5.54
CA GLY A 209 -17.08 3.70 -6.67
C GLY A 209 -17.71 4.04 -8.01
N GLY A 210 -16.88 4.25 -9.03
CA GLY A 210 -17.28 4.55 -10.40
C GLY A 210 -16.15 4.34 -11.41
N LEU A 211 -16.45 4.61 -12.69
CA LEU A 211 -15.48 4.45 -13.79
C LEU A 211 -14.28 5.39 -13.67
N GLU A 212 -14.40 6.47 -12.91
CA GLU A 212 -13.35 7.44 -12.66
C GLU A 212 -12.30 6.95 -11.64
N ASN A 213 -12.64 5.96 -10.81
CA ASN A 213 -11.79 5.50 -9.70
C ASN A 213 -11.67 3.98 -9.57
N ALA A 214 -12.15 3.23 -10.55
CA ALA A 214 -12.01 1.77 -10.60
C ALA A 214 -12.05 1.27 -12.04
N ILE A 215 -11.40 0.14 -12.30
CA ILE A 215 -11.66 -0.66 -13.48
C ILE A 215 -12.96 -1.42 -13.23
N VAL A 216 -13.99 -1.14 -14.00
CA VAL A 216 -15.28 -1.80 -13.87
C VAL A 216 -15.44 -2.83 -14.97
N LEU A 217 -15.80 -4.06 -14.59
CA LEU A 217 -16.01 -5.17 -15.51
C LEU A 217 -17.48 -5.58 -15.54
N ASP A 218 -18.05 -5.76 -16.74
CA ASP A 218 -19.31 -6.49 -16.94
C ASP A 218 -19.02 -8.01 -17.03
N GLU A 219 -19.91 -8.81 -17.55
CA GLU A 219 -19.71 -10.26 -17.71
C GLU A 219 -18.61 -10.65 -18.72
N PHE A 220 -18.21 -9.72 -19.62
CA PHE A 220 -17.36 -10.04 -20.76
C PHE A 220 -16.14 -9.15 -20.92
N ARG A 221 -16.21 -7.88 -20.47
CA ARG A 221 -15.23 -6.86 -20.81
C ARG A 221 -15.03 -5.79 -19.73
N VAL A 222 -13.97 -5.02 -19.90
CA VAL A 222 -13.73 -3.76 -19.17
C VAL A 222 -14.63 -2.68 -19.76
N LEU A 223 -15.33 -1.93 -18.90
CA LEU A 223 -16.27 -0.87 -19.29
C LEU A 223 -15.60 0.50 -19.43
N ASN A 224 -14.43 0.70 -18.81
CA ASN A 224 -13.68 1.94 -18.92
C ASN A 224 -13.26 2.17 -20.37
N GLN A 225 -13.62 3.33 -20.94
CA GLN A 225 -13.37 3.66 -22.37
C GLN A 225 -11.88 3.67 -22.70
N ASP A 226 -11.04 4.14 -21.77
CA ASP A 226 -9.58 4.21 -21.95
C ASP A 226 -8.87 2.86 -21.79
N GLY A 227 -9.63 1.78 -21.47
CA GLY A 227 -9.07 0.44 -21.27
C GLY A 227 -8.16 0.33 -20.05
N LEU A 228 -7.16 -0.53 -20.16
CA LEU A 228 -6.17 -0.79 -19.11
C LEU A 228 -4.93 0.09 -19.27
N ARG A 229 -4.33 0.50 -18.14
CA ARG A 229 -3.05 1.24 -18.08
C ARG A 229 -1.83 0.34 -18.25
N TYR A 230 -1.97 -0.96 -17.89
CA TYR A 230 -0.97 -2.01 -18.07
C TYR A 230 -1.63 -3.27 -18.61
N GLY A 231 -0.91 -4.06 -19.40
CA GLY A 231 -1.42 -5.36 -19.87
C GLY A 231 -1.67 -6.37 -18.74
N ASP A 232 -1.09 -6.14 -17.58
CA ASP A 232 -1.17 -6.92 -16.35
C ASP A 232 -1.69 -6.11 -15.16
N GLU A 233 -2.56 -5.11 -15.42
CA GLU A 233 -2.99 -4.12 -14.41
C GLU A 233 -3.66 -4.78 -13.20
N PHE A 234 -4.47 -5.82 -13.39
CA PHE A 234 -5.17 -6.49 -12.30
C PHE A 234 -4.21 -7.10 -11.27
N VAL A 235 -3.21 -7.84 -11.71
CA VAL A 235 -2.23 -8.43 -10.80
C VAL A 235 -1.26 -7.38 -10.24
N LYS A 236 -0.92 -6.35 -11.01
CA LYS A 236 -0.11 -5.22 -10.53
C LYS A 236 -0.82 -4.44 -9.44
N HIS A 237 -2.16 -4.30 -9.52
CA HIS A 237 -2.92 -3.69 -8.44
C HIS A 237 -2.82 -4.52 -7.16
N LYS A 238 -2.86 -5.85 -7.23
CA LYS A 238 -2.63 -6.71 -6.06
C LYS A 238 -1.23 -6.58 -5.46
N ILE A 239 -0.22 -6.32 -6.30
CA ILE A 239 1.13 -5.98 -5.83
C ILE A 239 1.13 -4.60 -5.14
N LEU A 240 0.43 -3.60 -5.71
CA LEU A 240 0.27 -2.28 -5.10
C LEU A 240 -0.35 -2.39 -3.70
N ASP A 241 -1.46 -3.11 -3.58
CA ASP A 241 -2.13 -3.39 -2.30
C ASP A 241 -1.17 -4.04 -1.30
N ALA A 242 -0.45 -5.09 -1.73
CA ALA A 242 0.49 -5.81 -0.87
C ALA A 242 1.63 -4.90 -0.37
N ILE A 243 2.17 -4.01 -1.21
CA ILE A 243 3.19 -3.03 -0.78
C ILE A 243 2.65 -2.15 0.34
N GLY A 244 1.43 -1.65 0.21
CA GLY A 244 0.79 -0.82 1.23
C GLY A 244 0.48 -1.58 2.52
N ASP A 245 -0.11 -2.76 2.41
CA ASP A 245 -0.45 -3.61 3.55
C ASP A 245 0.79 -4.05 4.34
N LEU A 246 1.86 -4.41 3.64
CA LEU A 246 3.12 -4.84 4.26
C LEU A 246 3.91 -3.68 4.86
N TYR A 247 3.66 -2.44 4.43
CA TYR A 247 4.29 -1.27 5.05
C TYR A 247 3.77 -1.01 6.47
N LEU A 248 2.66 -1.63 6.86
CA LEU A 248 2.17 -1.69 8.24
C LEU A 248 3.08 -2.45 9.22
N LEU A 249 4.12 -3.11 8.74
CA LEU A 249 5.23 -3.59 9.56
C LEU A 249 6.00 -2.44 10.24
N GLY A 250 5.87 -1.20 9.72
CA GLY A 250 6.43 0.01 10.31
C GLY A 250 7.79 0.44 9.73
N HIS A 251 8.43 -0.42 8.95
CA HIS A 251 9.68 -0.14 8.24
C HIS A 251 9.68 -0.85 6.87
N PRO A 252 10.45 -0.35 5.90
CA PRO A 252 10.62 -1.05 4.63
C PRO A 252 11.27 -2.42 4.82
N LEU A 253 10.94 -3.35 3.93
CA LEU A 253 11.38 -4.73 3.97
C LEU A 253 12.68 -4.95 3.19
N LEU A 254 13.52 -5.85 3.70
CA LEU A 254 14.52 -6.61 2.95
C LEU A 254 14.06 -8.07 2.93
N ALA A 255 13.30 -8.42 1.91
CA ALA A 255 12.66 -9.72 1.77
C ALA A 255 12.14 -9.95 0.35
N ALA A 256 11.98 -11.21 -0.03
CA ALA A 256 11.12 -11.61 -1.12
C ALA A 256 9.73 -11.97 -0.56
N TYR A 257 8.71 -11.29 -1.04
CA TYR A 257 7.31 -11.60 -0.78
C TYR A 257 6.72 -12.35 -1.96
N SER A 258 5.96 -13.39 -1.69
CA SER A 258 5.18 -14.08 -2.71
C SER A 258 3.79 -14.43 -2.21
N SER A 259 2.79 -14.37 -3.09
CA SER A 259 1.40 -14.68 -2.75
C SER A 259 0.64 -15.32 -3.90
N HIS A 260 -0.23 -16.26 -3.55
CA HIS A 260 -1.19 -16.87 -4.45
C HIS A 260 -2.60 -16.66 -3.91
N LYS A 261 -3.46 -16.00 -4.70
CA LYS A 261 -4.85 -15.69 -4.34
C LYS A 261 -5.00 -14.94 -3.01
N GLY A 262 -3.92 -14.28 -2.52
CA GLY A 262 -3.96 -13.50 -1.30
C GLY A 262 -4.78 -12.21 -1.44
N GLY A 263 -4.89 -11.51 -0.33
CA GLY A 263 -5.56 -10.21 -0.21
C GLY A 263 -5.23 -9.58 1.14
N HIS A 264 -5.90 -8.49 1.50
CA HIS A 264 -5.60 -7.69 2.70
C HIS A 264 -5.55 -8.53 3.99
N ALA A 265 -6.51 -9.44 4.21
CA ALA A 265 -6.52 -10.31 5.36
C ALA A 265 -5.25 -11.16 5.46
N MET A 266 -4.85 -11.79 4.36
CA MET A 266 -3.67 -12.66 4.32
C MET A 266 -2.37 -11.88 4.43
N ASN A 267 -2.29 -10.69 3.81
CA ASN A 267 -1.15 -9.78 3.96
C ASN A 267 -0.97 -9.37 5.43
N ASN A 268 -2.06 -9.02 6.11
CA ASN A 268 -2.03 -8.66 7.52
C ASN A 268 -1.68 -9.87 8.42
N GLN A 269 -2.23 -11.05 8.15
CA GLN A 269 -1.86 -12.28 8.87
C GLN A 269 -0.36 -12.58 8.73
N LEU A 270 0.19 -12.46 7.53
CA LEU A 270 1.62 -12.68 7.29
C LEU A 270 2.49 -11.63 8.02
N ALA A 271 2.09 -10.35 7.98
CA ALA A 271 2.78 -9.29 8.70
C ALA A 271 2.80 -9.54 10.22
N ARG A 272 1.66 -9.91 10.80
CA ARG A 272 1.57 -10.28 12.23
C ARG A 272 2.40 -11.51 12.55
N ALA A 273 2.31 -12.57 11.72
CA ALA A 273 3.09 -13.79 11.92
C ALA A 273 4.59 -13.53 11.89
N LEU A 274 5.08 -12.61 11.04
CA LEU A 274 6.47 -12.20 11.04
C LEU A 274 6.84 -11.50 12.36
N LEU A 275 6.06 -10.51 12.79
CA LEU A 275 6.34 -9.73 14.01
C LEU A 275 6.32 -10.58 15.28
N GLU A 276 5.49 -11.63 15.32
CA GLU A 276 5.39 -12.58 16.43
C GLU A 276 6.60 -13.56 16.47
N GLN A 277 7.18 -13.87 15.30
CA GLN A 277 8.34 -14.77 15.17
C GLN A 277 9.66 -13.96 15.18
N GLN A 278 10.04 -13.45 16.34
CA GLN A 278 11.19 -12.55 16.51
C GLN A 278 12.55 -13.13 16.06
N ASP A 279 12.67 -14.44 15.91
CA ASP A 279 13.86 -15.11 15.40
C ASP A 279 13.90 -15.20 13.87
N CYS A 280 12.84 -14.76 13.18
CA CYS A 280 12.73 -14.76 11.72
C CYS A 280 13.06 -13.43 11.05
N TRP A 281 13.38 -12.39 11.84
CA TRP A 281 13.71 -11.07 11.31
C TRP A 281 14.60 -10.28 12.27
N GLU A 282 15.20 -9.23 11.76
CA GLU A 282 16.00 -8.26 12.52
C GLU A 282 15.80 -6.85 11.98
N ILE A 283 16.12 -5.84 12.80
CA ILE A 283 16.25 -4.47 12.33
C ILE A 283 17.65 -4.28 11.74
N ALA A 284 17.69 -3.90 10.47
CA ALA A 284 18.93 -3.55 9.77
C ALA A 284 19.01 -2.04 9.54
N THR A 285 20.20 -1.46 9.74
CA THR A 285 20.55 -0.09 9.39
C THR A 285 21.87 -0.09 8.61
N PHE A 286 22.10 0.92 7.79
CA PHE A 286 23.32 1.02 6.99
C PHE A 286 23.99 2.37 7.25
N GLU A 287 25.05 2.35 8.05
CA GLU A 287 25.83 3.56 8.36
C GLU A 287 26.56 4.10 7.12
N GLU A 288 27.01 3.22 6.24
CA GLU A 288 27.56 3.56 4.95
C GLU A 288 26.62 3.06 3.86
N ALA A 289 26.26 3.96 2.92
CA ALA A 289 25.34 3.60 1.83
C ALA A 289 25.90 2.47 0.93
N GLU A 290 27.23 2.35 0.88
CA GLU A 290 27.94 1.31 0.12
C GLU A 290 27.72 -0.10 0.69
N HIS A 291 27.42 -0.21 1.99
CA HIS A 291 27.12 -1.49 2.64
C HIS A 291 25.66 -1.92 2.50
N ALA A 292 24.81 -1.03 1.97
CA ALA A 292 23.43 -1.40 1.67
C ALA A 292 23.38 -2.23 0.37
N PRO A 293 22.41 -3.17 0.28
CA PRO A 293 22.19 -3.87 -0.98
C PRO A 293 21.98 -2.88 -2.14
N SER A 294 22.60 -3.13 -3.29
CA SER A 294 22.56 -2.22 -4.44
C SER A 294 21.13 -1.91 -4.93
N GLY A 295 20.21 -2.86 -4.74
CA GLY A 295 18.80 -2.67 -5.03
C GLY A 295 18.14 -1.61 -4.13
N VAL A 296 18.53 -1.54 -2.87
CA VAL A 296 18.01 -0.54 -1.91
C VAL A 296 18.47 0.86 -2.27
N THR A 297 19.75 1.03 -2.56
CA THR A 297 20.30 2.35 -2.92
C THR A 297 19.71 2.84 -4.25
N ARG A 298 19.51 1.96 -5.22
CA ARG A 298 18.88 2.28 -6.51
C ARG A 298 17.41 2.68 -6.31
N TRP A 299 16.63 1.89 -5.55
CA TRP A 299 15.25 2.21 -5.23
C TRP A 299 15.12 3.59 -4.57
N LEU A 300 15.89 3.87 -3.53
CA LEU A 300 15.85 5.16 -2.84
C LEU A 300 16.28 6.33 -3.75
N ALA A 301 17.23 6.12 -4.65
CA ALA A 301 17.63 7.12 -5.65
C ALA A 301 16.51 7.39 -6.67
N GLN A 302 15.85 6.37 -7.17
CA GLN A 302 14.69 6.50 -8.07
C GLN A 302 13.52 7.23 -7.42
N ALA A 303 13.25 6.93 -6.15
CA ALA A 303 12.20 7.59 -5.37
C ALA A 303 12.47 9.09 -5.14
N ALA A 304 13.73 9.50 -5.11
CA ALA A 304 14.12 10.90 -4.95
C ALA A 304 14.16 11.68 -6.29
N ALA A 305 14.35 10.99 -7.41
CA ALA A 305 14.52 11.59 -8.74
C ALA A 305 13.22 11.68 -9.55
N ALA A 306 12.17 11.03 -9.10
CA ALA A 306 10.87 11.01 -9.75
C ALA A 306 9.97 12.12 -9.19
#